data_9c7b2963299e3f043aac429fe23e2c09
#
_entry.id   9c7b2963299e3f043aac429fe23e2c09
#
_cell.length_a   1.000
_cell.length_b   1.000
_cell.length_c   1.000
_cell.angle_alpha   90.00
_cell.angle_beta   90.00
_cell.angle_gamma   90.00
#
_symmetry.space_group_name_H-M   'P 1'
#
loop_
_entity.id
_entity.type
_entity.pdbx_description
1 polymer ?
#
loop_
_entity_poly.entity_id
_entity_poly.type
_entity_poly.pdbx_seq_one_letter_code
_entity_poly.pdbx_strand_id
1 'polypeptide(L)'
;MDMHKKFTDRIGPVATKSHVDLPFEPNTRSCQEWVDDLPILDAASTAGMMLTATQGLLSTTVAPYTEFKISEVVSPYVIKLTTLYLKATEGTKLPLSQKQAELSTQTLKVLTNAQAVYQNIICSAYFAKNSADESGDDTPIFSKHQKGLIIHRAVELLGIIQFFESLVYKPTDAGFWNALNALFTLAEDLQVHQLDCLKVNGNSHTTIENEFKKIHFFNLARPNRFRQGDIKTIQRILSLQANNITMSSNQEVSTSFYIDLSSSKPISHVATLKAHDQCRFIDNKLLVQFIQSDQLVAPERQVTISMTPEKPILSKKVIQQLLPSWSTQQSRQSPRYEQTEELTVYPGFDSVIRALVLKQNPDYFGKKPAQTTKPRHDFGIDNLHLIPIEERYKSQHTINDTDVNKALKASAENSLSANSIWTKNLIKPGEKGHSMEATMNDISLQGLRFQIAANNQALLNANDLIGIQTKTGPLQLAIIRRINKLEDGDISVGVEMMSPNLKIANIKFHNKELPPKPAIFLQGIPSIHQPDSIITPLLLNNTAKSIILKTKDTLNTYRLDKIIETNQVFNHYTVLKESDLDYGKQ
;
A
#
# COMPACT_ATOMS: atom_id res chain seq x y z
N MET A 1 -8.11 -42.81 -5.87
CA MET A 1 -6.84 -42.12 -6.15
C MET A 1 -6.45 -41.37 -4.90
N ASP A 2 -5.28 -41.60 -4.36
CA ASP A 2 -4.84 -41.03 -3.10
C ASP A 2 -4.85 -39.48 -3.20
N MET A 3 -5.55 -38.82 -2.29
CA MET A 3 -5.71 -37.34 -2.25
C MET A 3 -4.35 -36.65 -2.08
N HIS A 4 -3.50 -37.22 -1.26
CA HIS A 4 -2.14 -36.75 -1.06
C HIS A 4 -1.31 -36.82 -2.37
N LYS A 5 -1.49 -37.89 -3.16
CA LYS A 5 -0.83 -38.02 -4.46
C LYS A 5 -1.29 -36.93 -5.43
N LYS A 6 -2.60 -36.60 -5.45
CA LYS A 6 -3.12 -35.48 -6.27
C LYS A 6 -2.47 -34.16 -5.89
N PHE A 7 -2.27 -33.91 -4.58
CA PHE A 7 -1.60 -32.70 -4.12
C PHE A 7 -0.14 -32.68 -4.55
N THR A 8 0.62 -33.77 -4.31
CA THR A 8 2.04 -33.86 -4.67
C THR A 8 2.29 -33.81 -6.17
N ASP A 9 1.39 -34.36 -6.97
CA ASP A 9 1.45 -34.25 -8.44
C ASP A 9 1.17 -32.81 -8.93
N ARG A 10 0.36 -32.06 -8.20
CA ARG A 10 0.01 -30.67 -8.52
C ARG A 10 1.03 -29.67 -8.01
N ILE A 11 1.56 -29.89 -6.80
CA ILE A 11 2.51 -29.04 -6.09
C ILE A 11 3.57 -29.94 -5.46
N GLY A 12 4.66 -30.15 -6.16
CA GLY A 12 5.76 -30.96 -5.65
C GLY A 12 6.50 -30.31 -4.48
N PRO A 13 7.42 -31.05 -3.85
CA PRO A 13 8.32 -30.49 -2.84
C PRO A 13 9.22 -29.41 -3.45
N VAL A 14 9.52 -28.39 -2.65
CA VAL A 14 10.43 -27.31 -3.05
C VAL A 14 11.86 -27.77 -2.79
N ALA A 15 12.66 -27.87 -3.85
CA ALA A 15 14.07 -28.20 -3.74
C ALA A 15 14.92 -26.92 -3.54
N THR A 16 15.92 -26.99 -2.68
CA THR A 16 16.93 -25.94 -2.55
C THR A 16 18.03 -26.11 -3.60
N LYS A 17 18.48 -25.01 -4.17
CA LYS A 17 19.60 -24.97 -5.13
C LYS A 17 20.97 -24.89 -4.45
N SER A 18 21.04 -24.58 -3.17
CA SER A 18 22.27 -24.40 -2.39
C SER A 18 22.15 -25.06 -1.03
N HIS A 19 23.21 -25.77 -0.63
CA HIS A 19 23.33 -26.32 0.72
C HIS A 19 23.68 -25.16 1.68
N VAL A 20 22.90 -25.02 2.74
CA VAL A 20 23.15 -24.08 3.84
C VAL A 20 23.03 -24.87 5.14
N ASP A 21 24.02 -24.79 6.00
CA ASP A 21 24.00 -25.45 7.29
C ASP A 21 22.98 -24.75 8.23
N LEU A 22 22.30 -25.56 9.06
CA LEU A 22 21.47 -25.03 10.14
C LEU A 22 22.34 -24.32 11.17
N PRO A 23 21.94 -23.12 11.67
CA PRO A 23 22.68 -22.41 12.71
C PRO A 23 22.50 -23.04 14.12
N PHE A 24 21.79 -24.15 14.23
CA PHE A 24 21.51 -24.90 15.46
C PHE A 24 21.41 -26.39 15.13
N GLU A 25 21.55 -27.24 16.13
CA GLU A 25 21.30 -28.66 15.94
C GLU A 25 19.84 -28.97 15.59
N PRO A 26 19.54 -29.97 14.73
CA PRO A 26 18.18 -30.21 14.23
C PRO A 26 17.26 -30.83 15.32
N ASN A 27 17.10 -30.12 16.43
CA ASN A 27 16.17 -30.45 17.52
C ASN A 27 15.51 -29.18 18.08
N THR A 28 14.37 -29.33 18.73
CA THR A 28 13.57 -28.21 19.25
C THR A 28 14.26 -27.42 20.35
N ARG A 29 15.09 -28.06 21.17
CA ARG A 29 15.78 -27.40 22.28
C ARG A 29 16.85 -26.44 21.77
N SER A 30 17.73 -26.92 20.91
CA SER A 30 18.79 -26.10 20.32
C SER A 30 18.20 -24.96 19.45
N CYS A 31 17.09 -25.25 18.73
CA CYS A 31 16.36 -24.23 18.01
C CYS A 31 15.78 -23.15 18.96
N GLN A 32 15.20 -23.53 20.12
CA GLN A 32 14.67 -22.58 21.09
C GLN A 32 15.78 -21.68 21.66
N GLU A 33 16.89 -22.26 22.08
CA GLU A 33 18.07 -21.51 22.56
C GLU A 33 18.54 -20.51 21.49
N TRP A 34 18.61 -20.91 20.23
CA TRP A 34 19.00 -20.05 19.13
C TRP A 34 18.00 -18.91 18.86
N VAL A 35 16.69 -19.14 18.86
CA VAL A 35 15.70 -18.08 18.63
C VAL A 35 15.62 -17.08 19.79
N ASP A 36 15.94 -17.51 21.01
CA ASP A 36 15.96 -16.64 22.20
C ASP A 36 17.14 -15.63 22.11
N ASP A 37 18.23 -16.00 21.41
CA ASP A 37 19.41 -15.15 21.18
C ASP A 37 19.28 -14.22 19.96
N LEU A 38 18.15 -14.23 19.24
CA LEU A 38 17.97 -13.39 18.07
C LEU A 38 17.96 -11.88 18.42
N PRO A 39 18.67 -11.02 17.65
CA PRO A 39 18.72 -9.59 17.87
C PRO A 39 17.43 -8.90 17.42
N ILE A 40 16.31 -9.15 18.10
CA ILE A 40 14.96 -8.78 17.69
C ILE A 40 14.76 -7.25 17.52
N LEU A 41 15.63 -6.42 18.08
CA LEU A 41 15.58 -4.96 17.92
C LEU A 41 16.20 -4.49 16.60
N ASP A 42 17.07 -5.29 15.98
CA ASP A 42 17.66 -5.04 14.67
C ASP A 42 16.97 -5.91 13.60
N ALA A 43 16.12 -5.28 12.81
CA ALA A 43 15.36 -5.96 11.75
C ALA A 43 16.25 -6.58 10.67
N ALA A 44 17.37 -5.95 10.31
CA ALA A 44 18.25 -6.43 9.25
C ALA A 44 19.06 -7.66 9.70
N SER A 45 19.66 -7.59 10.90
CA SER A 45 20.38 -8.72 11.49
C SER A 45 19.44 -9.90 11.75
N THR A 46 18.25 -9.64 12.30
CA THR A 46 17.22 -10.69 12.49
C THR A 46 16.82 -11.34 11.16
N ALA A 47 16.59 -10.55 10.10
CA ALA A 47 16.23 -11.07 8.78
C ALA A 47 17.34 -11.94 8.20
N GLY A 48 18.61 -11.54 8.33
CA GLY A 48 19.76 -12.30 7.87
C GLY A 48 19.90 -13.66 8.57
N MET A 49 19.81 -13.67 9.91
CA MET A 49 19.86 -14.91 10.70
C MET A 49 18.68 -15.83 10.40
N MET A 50 17.45 -15.30 10.34
CA MET A 50 16.25 -16.06 9.98
C MET A 50 16.32 -16.62 8.55
N LEU A 51 16.94 -15.88 7.62
CA LEU A 51 17.15 -16.36 6.26
C LEU A 51 18.07 -17.58 6.24
N THR A 52 19.19 -17.54 6.97
CA THR A 52 20.10 -18.69 7.10
C THR A 52 19.38 -19.90 7.71
N ALA A 53 18.61 -19.72 8.78
CA ALA A 53 17.87 -20.80 9.43
C ALA A 53 16.82 -21.43 8.51
N THR A 54 16.01 -20.60 7.82
CA THR A 54 14.96 -21.12 6.92
C THR A 54 15.55 -21.78 5.66
N GLN A 55 16.68 -21.31 5.15
CA GLN A 55 17.42 -21.99 4.09
C GLN A 55 18.04 -23.31 4.57
N GLY A 56 18.59 -23.31 5.77
CA GLY A 56 19.14 -24.51 6.41
C GLY A 56 18.07 -25.59 6.60
N LEU A 57 16.87 -25.23 7.05
CA LEU A 57 15.74 -26.18 7.16
C LEU A 57 15.38 -26.81 5.82
N LEU A 58 15.40 -26.05 4.72
CA LEU A 58 15.10 -26.59 3.39
C LEU A 58 16.23 -27.46 2.83
N SER A 59 17.48 -27.29 3.28
CA SER A 59 18.63 -28.02 2.76
C SER A 59 19.06 -29.22 3.62
N THR A 60 18.64 -29.28 4.87
CA THR A 60 18.98 -30.33 5.81
C THR A 60 17.92 -31.42 5.81
N THR A 61 18.33 -32.69 5.71
CA THR A 61 17.40 -33.81 5.82
C THR A 61 17.05 -34.05 7.29
N VAL A 62 15.86 -33.61 7.67
CA VAL A 62 15.27 -33.80 9.03
C VAL A 62 14.02 -34.66 8.90
N ALA A 63 13.74 -35.50 9.90
CA ALA A 63 12.49 -36.25 9.93
C ALA A 63 11.29 -35.27 9.94
N PRO A 64 10.24 -35.45 9.09
CA PRO A 64 9.16 -34.49 8.91
C PRO A 64 8.46 -34.06 10.20
N TYR A 65 8.35 -34.94 11.17
CA TYR A 65 7.77 -34.60 12.47
C TYR A 65 8.68 -33.67 13.31
N THR A 66 9.98 -33.88 13.26
CA THR A 66 10.98 -33.02 13.91
C THR A 66 11.05 -31.68 13.20
N GLU A 67 11.03 -31.69 11.86
CA GLU A 67 10.98 -30.47 11.03
C GLU A 67 9.74 -29.61 11.37
N PHE A 68 8.56 -30.23 11.51
CA PHE A 68 7.35 -29.54 11.96
C PHE A 68 7.53 -28.90 13.35
N LYS A 69 8.09 -29.65 14.31
CA LYS A 69 8.31 -29.14 15.67
C LYS A 69 9.27 -27.95 15.69
N ILE A 70 10.33 -28.01 14.94
CA ILE A 70 11.29 -26.91 14.79
C ILE A 70 10.59 -25.71 14.12
N SER A 71 9.81 -25.94 13.06
CA SER A 71 9.08 -24.88 12.34
C SER A 71 8.08 -24.16 13.24
N GLU A 72 7.43 -24.84 14.18
CA GLU A 72 6.53 -24.20 15.15
C GLU A 72 7.28 -23.34 16.19
N VAL A 73 8.54 -23.67 16.51
CA VAL A 73 9.42 -22.81 17.33
C VAL A 73 9.82 -21.56 16.56
N VAL A 74 10.13 -21.68 15.26
CA VAL A 74 10.58 -20.59 14.40
C VAL A 74 9.42 -19.66 13.97
N SER A 75 8.22 -20.19 13.77
CA SER A 75 7.06 -19.49 13.21
C SER A 75 6.70 -18.14 13.90
N PRO A 76 6.67 -18.04 15.26
CA PRO A 76 6.40 -16.76 15.93
C PRO A 76 7.43 -15.68 15.58
N TYR A 77 8.69 -16.04 15.36
CA TYR A 77 9.77 -15.12 15.00
C TYR A 77 9.69 -14.69 13.54
N VAL A 78 9.26 -15.58 12.63
CA VAL A 78 8.91 -15.22 11.25
C VAL A 78 7.81 -14.15 11.24
N ILE A 79 6.75 -14.33 12.02
CA ILE A 79 5.67 -13.36 12.15
C ILE A 79 6.18 -12.05 12.79
N LYS A 80 7.03 -12.13 13.82
CA LYS A 80 7.63 -10.96 14.45
C LYS A 80 8.51 -10.16 13.48
N LEU A 81 9.28 -10.83 12.63
CA LEU A 81 10.08 -10.18 11.58
C LEU A 81 9.19 -9.36 10.63
N THR A 82 7.98 -9.83 10.30
CA THR A 82 7.03 -9.05 9.49
C THR A 82 6.65 -7.73 10.18
N THR A 83 6.44 -7.76 11.50
CA THR A 83 6.11 -6.56 12.28
C THR A 83 7.29 -5.58 12.31
N LEU A 84 8.51 -6.06 12.45
CA LEU A 84 9.73 -5.23 12.39
C LEU A 84 9.89 -4.57 11.02
N TYR A 85 9.71 -5.33 9.95
CA TYR A 85 9.74 -4.79 8.59
C TYR A 85 8.69 -3.69 8.39
N LEU A 86 7.44 -3.91 8.83
CA LEU A 86 6.36 -2.93 8.69
C LEU A 86 6.67 -1.62 9.42
N LYS A 87 7.32 -1.67 10.58
CA LYS A 87 7.80 -0.49 11.31
C LYS A 87 8.95 0.20 10.57
N ALA A 88 9.94 -0.55 10.08
CA ALA A 88 11.10 -0.01 9.37
C ALA A 88 10.74 0.63 8.02
N THR A 89 9.60 0.27 7.45
CA THR A 89 9.11 0.79 6.15
C THR A 89 7.90 1.70 6.27
N GLU A 90 7.54 2.11 7.49
CA GLU A 90 6.39 2.99 7.72
C GLU A 90 6.60 4.36 7.07
N GLY A 91 5.58 4.82 6.31
CA GLY A 91 5.61 6.12 5.64
C GLY A 91 6.55 6.23 4.44
N THR A 92 7.24 5.15 4.04
CA THR A 92 8.13 5.17 2.88
C THR A 92 7.36 5.22 1.58
N LYS A 93 7.96 5.87 0.59
CA LYS A 93 7.47 5.92 -0.80
C LYS A 93 8.28 4.97 -1.66
N LEU A 94 7.75 4.59 -2.81
CA LEU A 94 8.47 3.79 -3.79
C LEU A 94 9.22 4.69 -4.79
N PRO A 95 10.42 4.25 -5.25
CA PRO A 95 11.14 3.04 -4.87
C PRO A 95 11.70 3.07 -3.45
N LEU A 96 11.83 1.91 -2.83
CA LEU A 96 12.44 1.79 -1.51
C LEU A 96 13.92 2.22 -1.55
N SER A 97 14.42 2.79 -0.47
CA SER A 97 15.88 2.98 -0.30
C SER A 97 16.60 1.62 -0.36
N GLN A 98 17.89 1.62 -0.71
CA GLN A 98 18.67 0.39 -0.83
C GLN A 98 18.55 -0.50 0.42
N LYS A 99 18.72 0.05 1.62
CA LYS A 99 18.58 -0.69 2.88
C LYS A 99 17.19 -1.30 3.07
N GLN A 100 16.15 -0.55 2.74
CA GLN A 100 14.77 -1.02 2.83
C GLN A 100 14.46 -2.09 1.78
N ALA A 101 15.01 -1.96 0.58
CA ALA A 101 14.88 -2.96 -0.49
C ALA A 101 15.58 -4.28 -0.13
N GLU A 102 16.78 -4.21 0.47
CA GLU A 102 17.51 -5.36 0.98
C GLU A 102 16.72 -6.07 2.10
N LEU A 103 16.24 -5.31 3.09
CA LEU A 103 15.41 -5.85 4.17
C LEU A 103 14.12 -6.47 3.63
N SER A 104 13.46 -5.83 2.65
CA SER A 104 12.26 -6.35 1.98
C SER A 104 12.55 -7.68 1.30
N THR A 105 13.66 -7.75 0.56
CA THR A 105 14.07 -8.95 -0.16
C THR A 105 14.39 -10.10 0.79
N GLN A 106 15.12 -9.84 1.88
CA GLN A 106 15.46 -10.85 2.88
C GLN A 106 14.19 -11.33 3.61
N THR A 107 13.33 -10.43 4.05
CA THR A 107 12.07 -10.77 4.74
C THR A 107 11.19 -11.63 3.84
N LEU A 108 11.03 -11.25 2.56
CA LEU A 108 10.22 -12.04 1.62
C LEU A 108 10.81 -13.43 1.38
N LYS A 109 12.14 -13.55 1.29
CA LYS A 109 12.82 -14.87 1.18
C LYS A 109 12.60 -15.72 2.43
N VAL A 110 12.66 -15.14 3.64
CA VAL A 110 12.36 -15.87 4.90
C VAL A 110 10.94 -16.42 4.86
N LEU A 111 9.95 -15.58 4.47
CA LEU A 111 8.55 -15.99 4.36
C LEU A 111 8.35 -17.12 3.34
N THR A 112 8.97 -16.98 2.16
CA THR A 112 8.88 -17.98 1.08
C THR A 112 9.53 -19.31 1.50
N ASN A 113 10.68 -19.24 2.15
CA ASN A 113 11.37 -20.45 2.65
C ASN A 113 10.54 -21.13 3.75
N ALA A 114 9.99 -20.36 4.71
CA ALA A 114 9.15 -20.91 5.75
C ALA A 114 7.88 -21.57 5.18
N GLN A 115 7.26 -20.97 4.16
CA GLN A 115 6.12 -21.58 3.45
C GLN A 115 6.54 -22.88 2.76
N ALA A 116 7.71 -22.89 2.10
CA ALA A 116 8.24 -24.07 1.42
C ALA A 116 8.55 -25.21 2.40
N VAL A 117 9.02 -24.93 3.61
CA VAL A 117 9.23 -25.95 4.66
C VAL A 117 7.90 -26.64 5.00
N TYR A 118 6.81 -25.90 5.27
CA TYR A 118 5.50 -26.50 5.51
C TYR A 118 4.98 -27.27 4.30
N GLN A 119 5.22 -26.79 3.09
CA GLN A 119 4.87 -27.51 1.86
C GLN A 119 5.63 -28.84 1.74
N ASN A 120 6.93 -28.88 2.06
CA ASN A 120 7.73 -30.10 2.05
C ASN A 120 7.24 -31.11 3.09
N ILE A 121 6.87 -30.65 4.29
CA ILE A 121 6.25 -31.50 5.32
C ILE A 121 4.96 -32.13 4.78
N ILE A 122 4.09 -31.33 4.13
CA ILE A 122 2.86 -31.82 3.51
C ILE A 122 3.15 -32.84 2.39
N CYS A 123 4.17 -32.62 1.59
CA CYS A 123 4.58 -33.55 0.51
C CYS A 123 5.22 -34.83 1.03
N SER A 124 5.62 -34.91 2.30
CA SER A 124 6.26 -36.10 2.86
C SER A 124 5.30 -37.30 2.96
N ALA A 125 5.82 -38.51 2.78
CA ALA A 125 5.04 -39.73 2.94
C ALA A 125 4.43 -39.88 4.36
N TYR A 126 5.07 -39.29 5.37
CA TYR A 126 4.59 -39.32 6.76
C TYR A 126 3.31 -38.50 6.95
N PHE A 127 3.09 -37.45 6.17
CA PHE A 127 1.87 -36.66 6.21
C PHE A 127 0.66 -37.46 5.75
N ALA A 128 0.84 -38.36 4.77
CA ALA A 128 -0.23 -39.20 4.24
C ALA A 128 -0.62 -40.38 5.16
N LYS A 129 0.28 -40.83 6.04
CA LYS A 129 0.00 -41.99 6.94
C LYS A 129 -1.22 -41.71 7.84
N ASN A 130 -2.09 -42.69 7.95
CA ASN A 130 -3.23 -42.68 8.87
C ASN A 130 -2.89 -43.53 10.10
N SER A 131 -3.54 -43.23 11.23
CA SER A 131 -3.36 -43.95 12.50
C SER A 131 -3.72 -45.46 12.44
N ALA A 132 -4.29 -45.94 11.32
CA ALA A 132 -4.65 -47.32 11.10
C ALA A 132 -3.54 -48.14 10.38
N ASP A 133 -2.50 -47.51 9.84
CA ASP A 133 -1.38 -48.19 9.24
C ASP A 133 -0.42 -48.70 10.34
N GLU A 134 -0.76 -49.83 10.94
CA GLU A 134 0.06 -50.59 11.89
C GLU A 134 1.28 -51.24 11.19
N SER A 135 2.10 -50.45 10.54
CA SER A 135 3.47 -50.91 10.20
C SER A 135 4.36 -50.57 11.40
N GLY A 136 4.97 -51.55 12.01
CA GLY A 136 5.78 -51.51 13.23
C GLY A 136 7.00 -50.59 13.23
N ASP A 137 6.84 -49.39 12.71
CA ASP A 137 7.82 -48.33 12.65
C ASP A 137 7.40 -47.26 13.68
N ASP A 138 8.20 -47.05 14.71
CA ASP A 138 7.98 -46.11 15.84
C ASP A 138 7.96 -44.62 15.40
N THR A 139 7.78 -44.31 14.10
CA THR A 139 7.75 -42.94 13.60
C THR A 139 6.43 -42.25 13.99
N PRO A 140 6.49 -41.05 14.60
CA PRO A 140 5.28 -40.30 15.01
C PRO A 140 4.38 -39.97 13.81
N ILE A 141 3.09 -40.29 13.91
CA ILE A 141 2.08 -39.99 12.89
C ILE A 141 1.45 -38.64 13.20
N PHE A 142 1.24 -37.80 12.18
CA PHE A 142 0.54 -36.53 12.35
C PHE A 142 -0.94 -36.76 12.69
N SER A 143 -1.38 -36.23 13.82
CA SER A 143 -2.79 -36.19 14.18
C SER A 143 -3.60 -35.30 13.21
N LYS A 144 -4.92 -35.48 13.14
CA LYS A 144 -5.80 -34.64 12.33
C LYS A 144 -5.60 -33.16 12.62
N HIS A 145 -5.45 -32.76 13.89
CA HIS A 145 -5.20 -31.39 14.31
C HIS A 145 -3.84 -30.87 13.81
N GLN A 146 -2.79 -31.67 13.91
CA GLN A 146 -1.45 -31.29 13.39
C GLN A 146 -1.46 -31.14 11.87
N LYS A 147 -2.15 -32.03 11.13
CA LYS A 147 -2.33 -31.87 9.66
C LYS A 147 -3.05 -30.58 9.34
N GLY A 148 -4.11 -30.23 10.09
CA GLY A 148 -4.81 -28.96 9.97
C GLY A 148 -3.90 -27.76 10.27
N LEU A 149 -3.10 -27.81 11.33
CA LEU A 149 -2.17 -26.74 11.69
C LEU A 149 -1.08 -26.53 10.62
N ILE A 150 -0.50 -27.59 10.10
CA ILE A 150 0.53 -27.54 9.05
C ILE A 150 -0.03 -26.87 7.78
N ILE A 151 -1.23 -27.26 7.34
CA ILE A 151 -1.88 -26.66 6.17
C ILE A 151 -2.25 -25.19 6.48
N HIS A 152 -2.76 -24.90 7.68
CA HIS A 152 -3.07 -23.54 8.09
C HIS A 152 -1.84 -22.62 8.00
N ARG A 153 -0.70 -23.05 8.54
CA ARG A 153 0.56 -22.30 8.47
C ARG A 153 1.01 -22.03 7.03
N ALA A 154 0.92 -23.04 6.16
CA ALA A 154 1.26 -22.88 4.74
C ALA A 154 0.34 -21.82 4.07
N VAL A 155 -0.97 -21.84 4.34
CA VAL A 155 -1.93 -20.88 3.79
C VAL A 155 -1.74 -19.48 4.41
N GLU A 156 -1.53 -19.38 5.72
CA GLU A 156 -1.25 -18.12 6.43
C GLU A 156 -0.02 -17.42 5.86
N LEU A 157 1.08 -18.17 5.66
CA LEU A 157 2.31 -17.64 5.07
C LEU A 157 2.11 -17.17 3.63
N LEU A 158 1.33 -17.87 2.81
CA LEU A 158 0.94 -17.37 1.48
C LEU A 158 0.21 -16.04 1.59
N GLY A 159 -0.72 -15.89 2.51
CA GLY A 159 -1.44 -14.63 2.76
C GLY A 159 -0.50 -13.49 3.17
N ILE A 160 0.49 -13.77 4.02
CA ILE A 160 1.51 -12.81 4.44
C ILE A 160 2.41 -12.43 3.24
N ILE A 161 2.84 -13.39 2.42
CA ILE A 161 3.63 -13.14 1.20
C ILE A 161 2.87 -12.22 0.25
N GLN A 162 1.60 -12.52 -0.05
CA GLN A 162 0.74 -11.69 -0.90
C GLN A 162 0.64 -10.26 -0.37
N PHE A 163 0.43 -10.11 0.93
CA PHE A 163 0.34 -8.80 1.57
C PHE A 163 1.65 -8.00 1.42
N PHE A 164 2.82 -8.63 1.66
CA PHE A 164 4.13 -8.00 1.52
C PHE A 164 4.43 -7.60 0.08
N GLU A 165 4.17 -8.48 -0.89
CA GLU A 165 4.30 -8.17 -2.30
C GLU A 165 3.40 -6.99 -2.71
N SER A 166 2.19 -6.92 -2.15
CA SER A 166 1.25 -5.81 -2.40
C SER A 166 1.76 -4.47 -1.86
N LEU A 167 2.51 -4.45 -0.75
CA LEU A 167 3.10 -3.21 -0.22
C LEU A 167 4.16 -2.60 -1.14
N VAL A 168 4.77 -3.39 -2.00
CA VAL A 168 5.69 -2.95 -3.05
C VAL A 168 5.06 -3.02 -4.45
N TYR A 169 3.73 -3.18 -4.51
CA TYR A 169 2.91 -3.25 -5.74
C TYR A 169 3.29 -4.38 -6.70
N LYS A 170 3.92 -5.46 -6.19
CA LYS A 170 4.19 -6.65 -6.98
C LYS A 170 2.91 -7.48 -7.09
N PRO A 171 2.46 -7.85 -8.31
CA PRO A 171 1.28 -8.69 -8.49
C PRO A 171 1.57 -10.14 -8.10
N THR A 172 0.55 -10.84 -7.64
CA THR A 172 0.58 -12.27 -7.33
C THR A 172 0.56 -13.09 -8.63
N ASP A 173 1.41 -14.09 -8.75
CA ASP A 173 1.54 -14.93 -9.93
C ASP A 173 0.58 -16.14 -9.96
N ALA A 174 0.61 -16.89 -11.07
CA ALA A 174 -0.22 -18.08 -11.24
C ALA A 174 0.22 -19.25 -10.32
N GLY A 175 1.50 -19.35 -10.01
CA GLY A 175 2.04 -20.39 -9.12
C GLY A 175 1.50 -20.25 -7.70
N PHE A 176 1.41 -19.03 -7.21
CA PHE A 176 0.79 -18.72 -5.92
C PHE A 176 -0.68 -19.22 -5.85
N TRP A 177 -1.50 -18.91 -6.87
CA TRP A 177 -2.92 -19.33 -6.88
C TRP A 177 -3.05 -20.83 -7.00
N ASN A 178 -2.17 -21.48 -7.77
CA ASN A 178 -2.13 -22.92 -7.85
C ASN A 178 -1.84 -23.56 -6.48
N ALA A 179 -0.85 -23.04 -5.76
CA ALA A 179 -0.47 -23.53 -4.44
C ALA A 179 -1.61 -23.33 -3.43
N LEU A 180 -2.20 -22.13 -3.38
CA LEU A 180 -3.29 -21.81 -2.47
C LEU A 180 -4.52 -22.68 -2.68
N ASN A 181 -4.96 -22.84 -3.95
CA ASN A 181 -6.13 -23.66 -4.29
C ASN A 181 -5.88 -25.16 -4.02
N ALA A 182 -4.66 -25.65 -4.25
CA ALA A 182 -4.33 -27.05 -3.95
C ALA A 182 -4.30 -27.33 -2.43
N LEU A 183 -3.73 -26.42 -1.64
CA LEU A 183 -3.73 -26.51 -0.17
C LEU A 183 -5.14 -26.51 0.39
N PHE A 184 -6.01 -25.66 -0.14
CA PHE A 184 -7.41 -25.64 0.28
C PHE A 184 -8.17 -26.91 -0.12
N THR A 185 -7.98 -27.43 -1.35
CA THR A 185 -8.53 -28.72 -1.78
C THR A 185 -8.10 -29.84 -0.85
N LEU A 186 -6.81 -29.92 -0.49
CA LEU A 186 -6.30 -30.91 0.46
C LEU A 186 -6.95 -30.76 1.84
N ALA A 187 -7.15 -29.52 2.31
CA ALA A 187 -7.80 -29.26 3.60
C ALA A 187 -9.26 -29.72 3.64
N GLU A 188 -10.01 -29.54 2.53
CA GLU A 188 -11.37 -30.08 2.39
C GLU A 188 -11.37 -31.60 2.36
N ASP A 189 -10.51 -32.22 1.55
CA ASP A 189 -10.37 -33.67 1.43
C ASP A 189 -10.06 -34.34 2.79
N LEU A 190 -9.24 -33.70 3.61
CA LEU A 190 -8.90 -34.14 4.97
C LEU A 190 -9.93 -33.72 6.02
N GLN A 191 -10.94 -32.96 5.64
CA GLN A 191 -11.96 -32.39 6.54
C GLN A 191 -11.37 -31.58 7.70
N VAL A 192 -10.35 -30.74 7.39
CA VAL A 192 -9.66 -29.88 8.37
C VAL A 192 -9.83 -28.39 8.07
N HIS A 193 -10.47 -28.01 6.94
CA HIS A 193 -10.60 -26.62 6.49
C HIS A 193 -11.35 -25.71 7.48
N GLN A 194 -12.27 -26.27 8.30
CA GLN A 194 -13.02 -25.55 9.31
C GLN A 194 -12.51 -25.79 10.74
N LEU A 195 -11.41 -26.55 10.91
CA LEU A 195 -10.83 -26.74 12.23
C LEU A 195 -10.24 -25.44 12.76
N ASP A 196 -10.51 -25.13 14.01
CA ASP A 196 -9.82 -24.10 14.75
C ASP A 196 -8.41 -24.58 15.09
N CYS A 197 -7.45 -24.17 14.28
CA CYS A 197 -6.07 -24.63 14.37
C CYS A 197 -5.24 -23.82 15.36
N LEU A 198 -5.64 -22.59 15.69
CA LEU A 198 -4.89 -21.66 16.53
C LEU A 198 -5.78 -21.15 17.67
N LYS A 199 -5.58 -21.69 18.86
CA LYS A 199 -6.06 -21.05 20.09
C LYS A 199 -5.12 -19.89 20.42
N VAL A 200 -5.29 -18.75 19.75
CA VAL A 200 -4.58 -17.52 20.12
C VAL A 200 -5.28 -16.92 21.33
N ASN A 201 -4.50 -16.54 22.33
CA ASN A 201 -4.96 -15.94 23.58
C ASN A 201 -6.20 -15.04 23.38
N GLY A 202 -7.34 -15.61 23.67
CA GLY A 202 -8.55 -14.89 24.03
C GLY A 202 -9.63 -14.76 22.98
N ASN A 203 -9.44 -14.55 21.68
CA ASN A 203 -10.59 -14.19 20.82
C ASN A 203 -10.46 -14.30 19.30
N SER A 204 -9.42 -14.83 18.72
CA SER A 204 -9.35 -14.98 17.26
C SER A 204 -9.14 -16.44 16.87
N HIS A 205 -10.26 -17.13 16.64
CA HIS A 205 -10.25 -18.45 16.02
C HIS A 205 -10.03 -18.26 14.51
N THR A 206 -8.90 -18.73 13.98
CA THR A 206 -8.67 -18.73 12.54
C THR A 206 -8.73 -20.13 11.98
N THR A 207 -9.54 -20.31 10.94
CA THR A 207 -9.63 -21.57 10.20
C THR A 207 -8.89 -21.43 8.87
N ILE A 208 -8.52 -22.54 8.26
CA ILE A 208 -7.94 -22.54 6.91
C ILE A 208 -8.90 -21.86 5.92
N GLU A 209 -10.21 -22.11 6.05
CA GLU A 209 -11.23 -21.48 5.22
C GLU A 209 -11.24 -19.96 5.35
N ASN A 210 -11.12 -19.43 6.56
CA ASN A 210 -11.10 -17.98 6.77
C ASN A 210 -9.84 -17.34 6.18
N GLU A 211 -8.66 -17.96 6.35
CA GLU A 211 -7.43 -17.48 5.72
C GLU A 211 -7.51 -17.54 4.19
N PHE A 212 -8.06 -18.61 3.63
CA PHE A 212 -8.28 -18.77 2.21
C PHE A 212 -9.20 -17.68 1.63
N LYS A 213 -10.36 -17.44 2.26
CA LYS A 213 -11.29 -16.37 1.88
C LYS A 213 -10.62 -14.99 1.96
N LYS A 214 -9.90 -14.71 3.04
CA LYS A 214 -9.16 -13.47 3.24
C LYS A 214 -8.19 -13.17 2.10
N ILE A 215 -7.39 -14.15 1.69
CA ILE A 215 -6.40 -14.04 0.61
C ILE A 215 -7.08 -13.69 -0.72
N HIS A 216 -8.16 -14.38 -1.06
CA HIS A 216 -8.91 -14.12 -2.29
C HIS A 216 -9.57 -12.73 -2.29
N PHE A 217 -10.18 -12.32 -1.18
CA PHE A 217 -10.81 -11.00 -1.05
C PHE A 217 -9.81 -9.86 -1.00
N PHE A 218 -8.63 -10.10 -0.46
CA PHE A 218 -7.54 -9.13 -0.50
C PHE A 218 -7.07 -8.87 -1.95
N ASN A 219 -6.94 -9.91 -2.77
CA ASN A 219 -6.67 -9.75 -4.20
C ASN A 219 -7.80 -9.01 -4.92
N LEU A 220 -9.06 -9.36 -4.62
CA LEU A 220 -10.24 -8.74 -5.20
C LEU A 220 -10.33 -7.24 -4.88
N ALA A 221 -9.82 -6.80 -3.71
CA ALA A 221 -9.69 -5.41 -3.33
C ALA A 221 -8.77 -4.62 -4.29
N ARG A 222 -7.90 -5.29 -5.04
CA ARG A 222 -6.90 -4.67 -5.95
C ARG A 222 -5.96 -3.73 -5.20
N PRO A 223 -5.09 -4.24 -4.31
CA PRO A 223 -4.22 -3.45 -3.45
C PRO A 223 -3.33 -2.47 -4.21
N ASN A 224 -2.98 -2.75 -5.47
CA ASN A 224 -2.21 -1.88 -6.35
C ASN A 224 -2.87 -0.53 -6.70
N ARG A 225 -4.10 -0.28 -6.22
CA ARG A 225 -4.85 0.99 -6.36
C ARG A 225 -4.83 1.84 -5.09
N PHE A 226 -4.28 1.32 -4.00
CA PHE A 226 -4.30 1.94 -2.68
C PHE A 226 -2.89 2.30 -2.20
N ARG A 227 -2.80 3.24 -1.27
CA ARG A 227 -1.56 3.53 -0.56
C ARG A 227 -1.26 2.43 0.46
N GLN A 228 0.01 2.31 0.84
CA GLN A 228 0.45 1.28 1.79
C GLN A 228 -0.34 1.29 3.11
N GLY A 229 -0.68 2.47 3.66
CA GLY A 229 -1.50 2.58 4.86
C GLY A 229 -2.91 2.01 4.68
N ASP A 230 -3.54 2.29 3.52
CA ASP A 230 -4.86 1.76 3.18
C ASP A 230 -4.80 0.24 2.95
N ILE A 231 -3.73 -0.27 2.30
CA ILE A 231 -3.49 -1.71 2.10
C ILE A 231 -3.43 -2.43 3.46
N LYS A 232 -2.68 -1.88 4.43
CA LYS A 232 -2.60 -2.42 5.81
C LYS A 232 -3.97 -2.44 6.48
N THR A 233 -4.75 -1.37 6.31
CA THR A 233 -6.09 -1.28 6.90
C THR A 233 -7.07 -2.26 6.25
N ILE A 234 -7.05 -2.44 4.92
CA ILE A 234 -7.87 -3.41 4.20
C ILE A 234 -7.54 -4.83 4.66
N GLN A 235 -6.26 -5.18 4.79
CA GLN A 235 -5.82 -6.48 5.29
C GLN A 235 -6.35 -6.75 6.72
N ARG A 236 -6.30 -5.73 7.60
CA ARG A 236 -6.83 -5.82 8.95
C ARG A 236 -8.34 -6.00 8.97
N ILE A 237 -9.09 -5.27 8.14
CA ILE A 237 -10.55 -5.43 8.00
C ILE A 237 -10.88 -6.86 7.60
N LEU A 238 -10.21 -7.40 6.59
CA LEU A 238 -10.45 -8.78 6.14
C LEU A 238 -10.12 -9.80 7.22
N SER A 239 -9.07 -9.59 8.01
CA SER A 239 -8.75 -10.48 9.15
C SER A 239 -9.85 -10.47 10.22
N LEU A 240 -10.52 -9.34 10.46
CA LEU A 240 -11.61 -9.22 11.42
C LEU A 240 -12.96 -9.71 10.86
N GLN A 241 -13.15 -9.69 9.53
CA GLN A 241 -14.44 -9.93 8.87
C GLN A 241 -14.48 -11.21 8.04
N ALA A 242 -13.44 -12.03 8.04
CA ALA A 242 -13.39 -13.27 7.27
C ALA A 242 -14.56 -14.23 7.57
N ASN A 243 -15.03 -14.25 8.82
CA ASN A 243 -16.21 -15.03 9.24
C ASN A 243 -17.53 -14.54 8.60
N ASN A 244 -17.60 -13.28 8.17
CA ASN A 244 -18.76 -12.69 7.51
C ASN A 244 -18.79 -12.94 5.99
N ILE A 245 -17.86 -13.74 5.50
CA ILE A 245 -17.83 -14.23 4.12
C ILE A 245 -18.21 -15.71 4.18
N THR A 246 -19.32 -16.08 3.56
CA THR A 246 -19.74 -17.47 3.49
C THR A 246 -19.28 -18.13 2.20
N MET A 247 -18.90 -19.40 2.27
CA MET A 247 -18.46 -20.20 1.13
C MET A 247 -19.23 -21.51 1.09
N SER A 248 -19.69 -21.90 -0.10
CA SER A 248 -20.50 -23.09 -0.35
C SER A 248 -20.06 -23.80 -1.63
N SER A 249 -20.28 -25.13 -1.69
CA SER A 249 -20.15 -25.89 -2.94
C SER A 249 -21.32 -25.67 -3.89
N ASN A 250 -22.45 -25.15 -3.41
CA ASN A 250 -23.66 -24.91 -4.19
C ASN A 250 -23.82 -23.41 -4.49
N GLN A 251 -24.20 -23.08 -5.71
CA GLN A 251 -24.53 -21.72 -6.10
C GLN A 251 -25.90 -21.33 -5.55
N GLU A 252 -25.93 -20.26 -4.76
CA GLU A 252 -27.16 -19.63 -4.27
C GLU A 252 -27.45 -18.33 -5.03
N VAL A 253 -28.68 -17.81 -4.89
CA VAL A 253 -29.11 -16.57 -5.56
C VAL A 253 -28.30 -15.35 -5.09
N SER A 254 -27.83 -15.37 -3.84
CA SER A 254 -27.02 -14.30 -3.23
C SER A 254 -25.55 -14.30 -3.65
N THR A 255 -25.12 -15.35 -4.35
CA THR A 255 -23.72 -15.56 -4.73
C THR A 255 -23.27 -14.56 -5.79
N SER A 256 -22.22 -13.81 -5.49
CA SER A 256 -21.63 -12.83 -6.43
C SER A 256 -20.32 -13.30 -7.05
N PHE A 257 -19.58 -14.17 -6.35
CA PHE A 257 -18.24 -14.61 -6.74
C PHE A 257 -18.09 -16.12 -6.66
N TYR A 258 -17.10 -16.65 -7.36
CA TYR A 258 -16.71 -18.04 -7.26
C TYR A 258 -15.18 -18.20 -7.32
N ILE A 259 -14.70 -19.31 -6.78
CA ILE A 259 -13.31 -19.75 -6.85
C ILE A 259 -13.30 -21.13 -7.51
N ASP A 260 -12.52 -21.26 -8.57
CA ASP A 260 -12.28 -22.54 -9.23
C ASP A 260 -11.00 -23.16 -8.63
N LEU A 261 -11.16 -24.15 -7.77
CA LEU A 261 -10.07 -24.83 -7.08
C LEU A 261 -9.14 -25.61 -8.03
N SER A 262 -9.58 -25.93 -9.24
CA SER A 262 -8.76 -26.62 -10.25
C SER A 262 -7.86 -25.67 -11.03
N SER A 263 -8.10 -24.36 -10.94
CA SER A 263 -7.40 -23.34 -11.70
C SER A 263 -6.22 -22.73 -10.93
N SER A 264 -5.34 -22.05 -11.66
CA SER A 264 -4.29 -21.16 -11.11
C SER A 264 -4.70 -19.70 -11.13
N LYS A 265 -6.00 -19.44 -10.87
CA LYS A 265 -6.58 -18.09 -10.89
C LYS A 265 -7.19 -17.71 -9.53
N PRO A 266 -7.23 -16.42 -9.19
CA PRO A 266 -7.94 -15.95 -8.02
C PRO A 266 -9.46 -16.01 -8.21
N ILE A 267 -10.20 -15.65 -7.17
CA ILE A 267 -11.65 -15.43 -7.16
C ILE A 267 -12.11 -14.61 -8.37
N SER A 268 -13.23 -15.02 -8.94
CA SER A 268 -13.84 -14.39 -10.12
C SER A 268 -15.32 -14.12 -9.89
N HIS A 269 -15.91 -13.21 -10.69
CA HIS A 269 -17.33 -12.91 -10.62
C HIS A 269 -18.14 -14.00 -11.32
N VAL A 270 -19.30 -14.38 -10.76
CA VAL A 270 -20.17 -15.45 -11.30
C VAL A 270 -20.62 -15.24 -12.75
N ALA A 271 -20.64 -14.00 -13.25
CA ALA A 271 -20.93 -13.72 -14.65
C ALA A 271 -19.92 -14.34 -15.65
N THR A 272 -18.74 -14.78 -15.18
CA THR A 272 -17.72 -15.46 -15.99
C THR A 272 -17.68 -16.96 -15.75
N LEU A 273 -18.66 -17.49 -15.02
CA LEU A 273 -18.68 -18.85 -14.52
C LEU A 273 -18.82 -19.89 -15.66
N LYS A 274 -17.95 -20.91 -15.55
CA LYS A 274 -18.16 -22.24 -16.16
C LYS A 274 -18.24 -23.22 -15.00
N ALA A 275 -19.47 -23.54 -14.57
CA ALA A 275 -19.69 -24.32 -13.35
C ALA A 275 -19.20 -25.77 -13.51
N HIS A 276 -18.51 -26.28 -12.49
CA HIS A 276 -18.09 -27.65 -12.28
C HIS A 276 -17.85 -27.93 -10.78
N ASP A 277 -17.70 -29.19 -10.40
CA ASP A 277 -17.66 -29.64 -8.99
C ASP A 277 -16.54 -29.02 -8.14
N GLN A 278 -15.48 -28.49 -8.76
CA GLN A 278 -14.38 -27.84 -8.07
C GLN A 278 -14.62 -26.33 -7.83
N CYS A 279 -15.79 -25.81 -8.18
CA CYS A 279 -16.15 -24.42 -7.87
C CYS A 279 -16.62 -24.29 -6.42
N ARG A 280 -16.21 -23.18 -5.78
CA ARG A 280 -16.70 -22.74 -4.49
C ARG A 280 -17.32 -21.36 -4.64
N PHE A 281 -18.55 -21.23 -4.17
CA PHE A 281 -19.39 -20.05 -4.36
C PHE A 281 -19.34 -19.17 -3.11
N ILE A 282 -19.26 -17.87 -3.31
CA ILE A 282 -19.02 -16.90 -2.23
C ILE A 282 -20.19 -15.94 -2.12
N ASP A 283 -20.75 -15.83 -0.92
CA ASP A 283 -21.62 -14.73 -0.50
C ASP A 283 -20.85 -13.82 0.48
N ASN A 284 -20.73 -12.56 0.14
CA ASN A 284 -20.02 -11.55 0.91
C ASN A 284 -20.93 -10.37 1.31
N LYS A 285 -22.23 -10.56 1.31
CA LYS A 285 -23.23 -9.52 1.60
C LYS A 285 -22.98 -8.86 2.96
N LEU A 286 -22.68 -9.66 4.01
CA LEU A 286 -22.39 -9.12 5.33
C LEU A 286 -21.12 -8.29 5.37
N LEU A 287 -20.07 -8.69 4.65
CA LEU A 287 -18.85 -7.89 4.51
C LEU A 287 -19.15 -6.54 3.84
N VAL A 288 -19.92 -6.54 2.75
CA VAL A 288 -20.32 -5.31 2.04
C VAL A 288 -21.14 -4.39 2.94
N GLN A 289 -22.10 -4.93 3.68
CA GLN A 289 -22.89 -4.17 4.66
C GLN A 289 -22.01 -3.56 5.76
N PHE A 290 -21.04 -4.32 6.27
CA PHE A 290 -20.09 -3.82 7.27
C PHE A 290 -19.28 -2.63 6.72
N ILE A 291 -18.77 -2.72 5.49
CA ILE A 291 -17.99 -1.64 4.86
C ILE A 291 -18.85 -0.40 4.58
N GLN A 292 -20.13 -0.57 4.28
CA GLN A 292 -21.08 0.54 4.07
C GLN A 292 -21.52 1.21 5.38
N SER A 293 -21.32 0.55 6.52
CA SER A 293 -21.68 1.12 7.81
C SER A 293 -20.76 2.29 8.18
N ASP A 294 -21.30 3.30 8.87
CA ASP A 294 -20.53 4.48 9.33
C ASP A 294 -19.44 4.14 10.37
N GLN A 295 -19.34 2.90 10.79
CA GLN A 295 -18.37 2.44 11.79
C GLN A 295 -16.91 2.53 11.33
N LEU A 296 -16.67 2.49 10.01
CA LEU A 296 -15.33 2.54 9.41
C LEU A 296 -14.95 3.93 8.91
N VAL A 297 -15.91 4.86 8.82
CA VAL A 297 -15.67 6.19 8.25
C VAL A 297 -14.89 7.05 9.24
N ALA A 298 -13.72 7.55 8.82
CA ALA A 298 -13.00 8.56 9.58
C ALA A 298 -13.88 9.82 9.69
N PRO A 299 -14.05 10.39 10.89
CA PRO A 299 -14.69 11.70 11.01
C PRO A 299 -13.90 12.71 10.19
N GLU A 300 -14.57 13.50 9.36
CA GLU A 300 -13.98 14.45 8.39
C GLU A 300 -12.98 15.46 8.99
N ARG A 301 -12.84 15.50 10.30
CA ARG A 301 -12.07 16.50 11.05
C ARG A 301 -10.78 16.00 11.74
N GLN A 302 -10.46 14.72 11.69
CA GLN A 302 -9.27 14.23 12.40
C GLN A 302 -8.37 13.40 11.48
N VAL A 303 -7.34 14.04 10.92
CA VAL A 303 -6.09 13.37 10.54
C VAL A 303 -5.29 13.14 11.84
N THR A 304 -5.86 12.47 12.80
CA THR A 304 -5.11 11.92 13.93
C THR A 304 -4.77 10.50 13.55
N ILE A 305 -3.49 10.25 13.34
CA ILE A 305 -2.93 8.90 13.33
C ILE A 305 -3.14 8.36 14.76
N SER A 306 -4.33 7.83 15.02
CA SER A 306 -4.63 7.17 16.27
C SER A 306 -3.91 5.82 16.24
N MET A 307 -2.85 5.72 17.00
CA MET A 307 -2.12 4.47 17.26
C MET A 307 -2.87 3.55 18.23
N THR A 308 -4.18 3.69 18.39
CA THR A 308 -4.94 2.74 19.21
C THR A 308 -5.34 1.52 18.38
N PRO A 309 -5.15 0.29 18.92
CA PRO A 309 -5.34 -0.95 18.17
C PRO A 309 -6.81 -1.28 17.83
N GLU A 310 -7.79 -0.50 18.21
CA GLU A 310 -9.14 -0.98 18.39
C GLU A 310 -10.10 -0.88 17.21
N LYS A 311 -9.93 0.01 16.25
CA LYS A 311 -10.83 0.05 15.07
C LYS A 311 -10.09 0.45 13.79
N PRO A 312 -10.17 -0.36 12.72
CA PRO A 312 -9.65 0.05 11.42
C PRO A 312 -10.51 1.19 10.87
N ILE A 313 -9.87 2.29 10.44
CA ILE A 313 -10.54 3.46 9.89
C ILE A 313 -10.10 3.66 8.45
N LEU A 314 -11.04 3.78 7.53
CA LEU A 314 -10.82 4.10 6.12
C LEU A 314 -11.39 5.48 5.79
N SER A 315 -10.76 6.19 4.86
CA SER A 315 -11.36 7.39 4.31
C SER A 315 -12.57 7.01 3.45
N LYS A 316 -13.56 7.90 3.37
CA LYS A 316 -14.76 7.73 2.53
C LYS A 316 -14.40 7.39 1.08
N LYS A 317 -13.32 7.99 0.55
CA LYS A 317 -12.80 7.73 -0.79
C LYS A 317 -12.30 6.29 -0.95
N VAL A 318 -11.52 5.78 0.01
CA VAL A 318 -11.02 4.38 -0.02
C VAL A 318 -12.20 3.42 -0.01
N ILE A 319 -13.22 3.68 0.79
CA ILE A 319 -14.46 2.87 0.80
C ILE A 319 -15.15 2.92 -0.57
N GLN A 320 -15.28 4.10 -1.18
CA GLN A 320 -15.89 4.24 -2.52
C GLN A 320 -15.08 3.52 -3.62
N GLN A 321 -13.76 3.41 -3.48
CA GLN A 321 -12.92 2.64 -4.41
C GLN A 321 -12.97 1.12 -4.16
N LEU A 322 -13.16 0.71 -2.90
CA LEU A 322 -13.17 -0.68 -2.47
C LEU A 322 -14.50 -1.39 -2.77
N LEU A 323 -15.62 -0.73 -2.46
CA LEU A 323 -16.96 -1.29 -2.61
C LEU A 323 -17.25 -1.86 -4.00
N PRO A 324 -16.97 -1.17 -5.12
CA PRO A 324 -17.20 -1.73 -6.44
C PRO A 324 -16.41 -3.01 -6.72
N SER A 325 -15.22 -3.15 -6.11
CA SER A 325 -14.40 -4.36 -6.26
C SER A 325 -15.00 -5.57 -5.57
N TRP A 326 -15.75 -5.35 -4.48
CA TRP A 326 -16.39 -6.41 -3.69
C TRP A 326 -17.89 -6.61 -3.96
N SER A 327 -18.50 -5.81 -4.83
CA SER A 327 -19.94 -5.88 -5.07
C SER A 327 -20.34 -6.14 -6.51
N THR A 328 -19.53 -5.73 -7.48
CA THR A 328 -19.93 -5.80 -8.90
C THR A 328 -18.81 -6.27 -9.82
N GLN A 329 -19.20 -6.84 -10.96
CA GLN A 329 -18.27 -7.08 -12.05
C GLN A 329 -17.79 -5.75 -12.61
N GLN A 330 -16.49 -5.49 -12.53
CA GLN A 330 -15.89 -4.30 -13.13
C GLN A 330 -15.55 -4.56 -14.59
N SER A 331 -16.29 -3.95 -15.50
CA SER A 331 -15.95 -3.89 -16.92
C SER A 331 -15.20 -2.61 -17.26
N ARG A 332 -14.37 -2.67 -18.30
CA ARG A 332 -13.71 -1.47 -18.83
C ARG A 332 -14.74 -0.60 -19.56
N GLN A 333 -14.74 0.69 -19.23
CA GLN A 333 -15.65 1.64 -19.87
C GLN A 333 -15.14 2.14 -21.24
N SER A 334 -13.84 2.06 -21.49
CA SER A 334 -13.21 2.58 -22.72
C SER A 334 -12.19 1.60 -23.29
N PRO A 335 -12.11 1.46 -24.62
CA PRO A 335 -11.04 0.72 -25.27
C PRO A 335 -9.71 1.40 -25.03
N ARG A 336 -8.61 0.65 -25.14
CA ARG A 336 -7.25 1.14 -25.08
C ARG A 336 -6.57 0.91 -26.40
N TYR A 337 -5.77 1.89 -26.79
CA TYR A 337 -4.96 1.84 -27.99
C TYR A 337 -3.50 1.79 -27.59
N GLU A 338 -2.76 0.84 -28.11
CA GLU A 338 -1.32 0.76 -27.92
C GLU A 338 -0.67 1.96 -28.59
N GLN A 339 0.13 2.69 -27.85
CA GLN A 339 0.87 3.85 -28.32
C GLN A 339 2.17 3.96 -27.55
N THR A 340 3.29 3.88 -28.26
CA THR A 340 4.62 4.03 -27.64
C THR A 340 5.13 5.43 -27.89
N GLU A 341 5.33 6.20 -26.81
CA GLU A 341 5.85 7.57 -26.88
C GLU A 341 6.66 7.87 -25.62
N GLU A 342 7.73 8.65 -25.76
CA GLU A 342 8.50 9.11 -24.61
C GLU A 342 7.76 10.23 -23.87
N LEU A 343 7.73 10.11 -22.55
CA LEU A 343 7.06 11.04 -21.65
C LEU A 343 8.05 11.61 -20.64
N THR A 344 7.84 12.87 -20.28
CA THR A 344 8.41 13.46 -19.06
C THR A 344 7.31 13.49 -17.99
N VAL A 345 7.57 12.89 -16.84
CA VAL A 345 6.64 12.82 -15.69
C VAL A 345 7.16 13.70 -14.56
N TYR A 346 6.29 14.51 -14.00
CA TYR A 346 6.56 15.42 -12.87
C TYR A 346 5.80 14.92 -11.64
N PRO A 347 6.47 14.26 -10.66
CA PRO A 347 5.81 13.64 -9.53
C PRO A 347 5.42 14.66 -8.46
N GLY A 348 4.16 14.61 -8.04
CA GLY A 348 3.63 15.42 -6.95
C GLY A 348 3.28 16.86 -7.32
N PHE A 349 2.50 17.49 -6.44
CA PHE A 349 1.98 18.84 -6.63
C PHE A 349 3.08 19.89 -6.86
N ASP A 350 4.15 19.84 -6.08
CA ASP A 350 5.24 20.83 -6.16
C ASP A 350 6.02 20.75 -7.48
N SER A 351 6.32 19.53 -7.97
CA SER A 351 7.01 19.35 -9.25
C SER A 351 6.16 19.83 -10.42
N VAL A 352 4.84 19.60 -10.35
CA VAL A 352 3.88 20.12 -11.35
C VAL A 352 3.86 21.64 -11.36
N ILE A 353 3.75 22.29 -10.19
CA ILE A 353 3.77 23.75 -10.08
C ILE A 353 5.08 24.30 -10.63
N ARG A 354 6.22 23.70 -10.30
CA ARG A 354 7.53 24.12 -10.84
C ARG A 354 7.58 24.03 -12.35
N ALA A 355 7.14 22.92 -12.92
CA ALA A 355 7.11 22.73 -14.38
C ALA A 355 6.22 23.77 -15.08
N LEU A 356 5.06 24.09 -14.50
CA LEU A 356 4.16 25.12 -15.02
C LEU A 356 4.77 26.53 -14.92
N VAL A 357 5.44 26.86 -13.81
CA VAL A 357 6.13 28.16 -13.62
C VAL A 357 7.24 28.34 -14.63
N LEU A 358 8.09 27.32 -14.81
CA LEU A 358 9.19 27.34 -15.79
C LEU A 358 8.67 27.54 -17.22
N LYS A 359 7.55 26.90 -17.56
CA LYS A 359 6.93 27.05 -18.89
C LYS A 359 6.38 28.45 -19.12
N GLN A 360 5.83 29.09 -18.09
CA GLN A 360 5.27 30.45 -18.19
C GLN A 360 6.35 31.53 -18.15
N ASN A 361 7.49 31.27 -17.52
CA ASN A 361 8.58 32.21 -17.35
C ASN A 361 9.95 31.48 -17.35
N PRO A 362 10.52 31.15 -18.53
CA PRO A 362 11.77 30.40 -18.63
C PRO A 362 12.94 31.04 -17.89
N ASP A 363 12.97 32.39 -17.81
CA ASP A 363 14.04 33.15 -17.17
C ASP A 363 13.87 33.28 -15.63
N TYR A 364 12.82 32.72 -15.07
CA TYR A 364 12.52 32.85 -13.64
C TYR A 364 13.67 32.39 -12.74
N PHE A 365 14.44 31.39 -13.15
CA PHE A 365 15.58 30.83 -12.41
C PHE A 365 16.95 31.35 -12.87
N GLY A 366 17.04 32.09 -14.01
CA GLY A 366 18.27 32.62 -14.53
C GLY A 366 18.79 33.89 -13.82
N LYS A 367 17.96 34.57 -13.06
CA LYS A 367 18.37 35.73 -12.26
C LYS A 367 18.99 35.27 -10.96
N LYS A 368 20.34 35.31 -10.84
CA LYS A 368 21.04 35.22 -9.57
C LYS A 368 20.40 36.22 -8.58
N PRO A 369 19.98 35.80 -7.40
CA PRO A 369 19.51 36.75 -6.39
C PRO A 369 20.65 37.74 -6.13
N ALA A 370 20.34 39.06 -6.19
CA ALA A 370 21.29 40.07 -5.76
C ALA A 370 21.81 39.69 -4.38
N GLN A 371 23.12 39.59 -4.25
CA GLN A 371 23.78 39.29 -2.97
C GLN A 371 23.46 40.41 -1.99
N THR A 372 22.43 40.21 -1.18
CA THR A 372 22.24 41.01 0.02
C THR A 372 23.22 40.46 1.07
N THR A 373 24.36 41.14 1.19
CA THR A 373 25.33 40.94 2.25
C THR A 373 24.72 41.34 3.60
N LYS A 374 23.91 40.49 4.19
CA LYS A 374 23.60 40.51 5.63
C LYS A 374 23.96 39.14 6.20
N PRO A 375 24.73 39.09 7.29
CA PRO A 375 25.12 37.82 7.91
C PRO A 375 23.86 37.07 8.33
N ARG A 376 23.66 35.89 7.77
CA ARG A 376 22.68 34.92 8.27
C ARG A 376 23.21 34.37 9.58
N HIS A 377 22.52 34.63 10.66
CA HIS A 377 22.58 33.73 11.80
C HIS A 377 21.97 32.40 11.39
N ASP A 378 22.85 31.46 11.13
CA ASP A 378 22.50 30.08 10.81
C ASP A 378 22.07 29.42 12.13
N PHE A 379 20.79 29.39 12.42
CA PHE A 379 20.24 28.48 13.41
C PHE A 379 20.19 27.09 12.76
N GLY A 380 21.36 26.46 12.69
CA GLY A 380 21.47 25.09 12.24
C GLY A 380 20.66 24.17 13.15
N ILE A 381 19.69 23.50 12.57
CA ILE A 381 18.92 22.40 13.21
C ILE A 381 19.84 21.27 13.67
N ASP A 382 21.07 21.23 13.18
CA ASP A 382 22.10 20.24 13.53
C ASP A 382 22.57 20.27 14.99
N ASN A 383 22.29 21.33 15.74
CA ASN A 383 22.68 21.44 17.15
C ASN A 383 21.66 20.89 18.16
N LEU A 384 20.52 20.35 17.71
CA LEU A 384 19.50 19.76 18.60
C LEU A 384 19.83 18.34 19.07
N HIS A 385 20.89 17.72 18.56
CA HIS A 385 21.17 16.30 18.82
C HIS A 385 22.16 16.01 19.96
N LEU A 386 22.73 17.00 20.64
CA LEU A 386 23.85 16.75 21.58
C LEU A 386 23.72 17.39 22.96
N ILE A 387 22.52 17.67 23.45
CA ILE A 387 22.38 18.04 24.87
C ILE A 387 21.95 16.77 25.64
N PRO A 388 22.83 16.20 26.49
CA PRO A 388 22.49 15.09 27.36
C PRO A 388 21.26 15.41 28.21
N ILE A 389 20.40 14.45 28.43
CA ILE A 389 19.14 14.61 29.21
C ILE A 389 19.42 15.17 30.62
N GLU A 390 20.58 14.89 31.17
CA GLU A 390 21.01 15.38 32.50
C GLU A 390 21.27 16.87 32.58
N GLU A 391 21.58 17.55 31.47
CA GLU A 391 21.78 19.00 31.44
C GLU A 391 20.50 19.80 31.24
N ARG A 392 19.42 19.17 30.80
CA ARG A 392 18.12 19.81 30.61
C ARG A 392 17.44 20.24 31.91
N TYR A 393 17.84 19.67 33.03
CA TYR A 393 17.26 19.98 34.35
C TYR A 393 18.03 21.01 35.17
N LYS A 394 19.14 21.53 34.66
CA LYS A 394 19.98 22.53 35.42
C LYS A 394 19.76 23.98 35.02
N SER A 395 19.03 24.28 33.96
CA SER A 395 18.71 25.66 33.56
C SER A 395 17.26 25.99 33.85
N GLN A 396 16.91 26.28 35.09
CA GLN A 396 15.74 27.05 35.43
C GLN A 396 15.96 28.52 35.01
N HIS A 397 15.90 28.80 33.72
CA HIS A 397 15.58 30.14 33.23
C HIS A 397 14.17 30.11 32.70
N THR A 398 13.28 30.73 33.43
CA THR A 398 11.93 31.10 32.97
C THR A 398 12.08 31.88 31.67
N ILE A 399 11.76 31.21 30.56
CA ILE A 399 11.56 31.88 29.26
C ILE A 399 10.34 32.75 29.43
N ASN A 400 10.51 34.06 29.47
CA ASN A 400 9.40 35.00 29.54
C ASN A 400 8.61 34.91 28.23
N ASP A 401 7.27 34.81 28.32
CA ASP A 401 6.32 34.81 27.18
C ASP A 401 6.53 35.99 26.21
N THR A 402 7.17 37.08 26.66
CA THR A 402 7.58 38.22 25.84
C THR A 402 8.65 37.90 24.80
N ASP A 403 9.57 36.96 25.06
CA ASP A 403 10.64 36.63 24.11
C ASP A 403 10.18 35.66 23.04
N VAL A 404 9.23 34.76 23.36
CA VAL A 404 8.56 33.89 22.38
C VAL A 404 7.69 34.73 21.45
N ASN A 405 6.96 35.70 21.98
CA ASN A 405 6.13 36.60 21.16
C ASN A 405 6.97 37.55 20.31
N LYS A 406 8.16 37.98 20.75
CA LYS A 406 9.12 38.75 19.93
C LYS A 406 9.72 37.92 18.81
N ALA A 407 10.08 36.67 19.08
CA ALA A 407 10.60 35.74 18.07
C ALA A 407 9.52 35.37 17.04
N LEU A 408 8.29 35.18 17.47
CA LEU A 408 7.14 34.94 16.59
C LEU A 408 6.78 36.17 15.74
N LYS A 409 6.83 37.40 16.31
CA LYS A 409 6.65 38.65 15.55
C LYS A 409 7.78 38.88 14.55
N ALA A 410 9.04 38.69 14.93
CA ALA A 410 10.18 38.81 14.02
C ALA A 410 10.12 37.76 12.88
N SER A 411 9.64 36.56 13.17
CA SER A 411 9.37 35.53 12.17
C SER A 411 8.19 35.91 11.25
N ALA A 412 7.16 36.54 11.77
CA ALA A 412 6.01 37.01 11.01
C ALA A 412 6.35 38.25 10.15
N GLU A 413 7.16 39.19 10.65
CA GLU A 413 7.57 40.39 9.89
C GLU A 413 8.58 40.05 8.79
N ASN A 414 9.45 39.07 8.98
CA ASN A 414 10.27 38.52 7.91
C ASN A 414 9.47 37.72 6.86
N SER A 415 8.25 37.29 7.19
CA SER A 415 7.35 36.62 6.24
C SER A 415 6.57 37.60 5.34
N LEU A 416 6.59 38.92 5.65
CA LEU A 416 5.80 39.95 4.95
C LEU A 416 6.43 40.48 3.65
N SER A 417 7.66 40.08 3.30
CA SER A 417 8.14 40.24 1.92
C SER A 417 7.62 39.09 1.05
N ALA A 418 6.30 38.97 0.99
CA ALA A 418 5.56 37.78 0.62
C ALA A 418 5.58 37.39 -0.87
N ASN A 419 6.25 38.13 -1.73
CA ASN A 419 6.39 37.74 -3.15
C ASN A 419 7.54 36.76 -3.40
N SER A 420 8.31 36.42 -2.37
CA SER A 420 9.51 35.61 -2.57
C SER A 420 9.61 34.34 -1.73
N ILE A 421 8.83 34.18 -0.65
CA ILE A 421 9.07 33.10 0.32
C ILE A 421 8.59 31.74 -0.22
N TRP A 422 7.42 31.69 -0.87
CA TRP A 422 6.89 30.43 -1.41
C TRP A 422 7.63 29.98 -2.67
N THR A 423 8.07 30.91 -3.51
CA THR A 423 8.90 30.60 -4.67
C THR A 423 10.37 30.36 -4.28
N LYS A 424 10.91 31.02 -3.24
CA LYS A 424 12.30 30.81 -2.76
C LYS A 424 12.46 29.53 -1.96
N ASN A 425 11.47 29.09 -1.19
CA ASN A 425 11.56 27.84 -0.41
C ASN A 425 11.17 26.59 -1.21
N LEU A 426 10.37 26.73 -2.27
CA LEU A 426 10.04 25.63 -3.18
C LEU A 426 11.18 25.28 -4.13
N ILE A 427 12.14 26.20 -4.36
CA ILE A 427 13.14 26.02 -5.41
C ILE A 427 14.47 26.63 -4.94
N LYS A 428 15.39 25.79 -4.51
CA LYS A 428 16.79 26.20 -4.36
C LYS A 428 17.38 26.42 -5.76
N PRO A 429 18.13 27.54 -6.01
CA PRO A 429 18.85 27.74 -7.26
C PRO A 429 19.78 26.55 -7.52
N GLY A 430 19.57 25.84 -8.64
CA GLY A 430 20.38 24.68 -9.03
C GLY A 430 19.72 23.31 -8.85
N GLU A 431 18.62 23.17 -8.11
CA GLU A 431 17.84 21.94 -8.13
C GLU A 431 17.03 21.87 -9.43
N LYS A 432 17.45 20.99 -10.34
CA LYS A 432 16.61 20.57 -11.48
C LYS A 432 15.31 20.03 -10.89
N GLY A 433 14.16 20.52 -11.37
CA GLY A 433 12.86 19.99 -10.94
C GLY A 433 12.88 18.48 -11.04
N HIS A 434 12.33 17.78 -10.03
CA HIS A 434 12.25 16.32 -10.05
C HIS A 434 11.32 15.91 -11.20
N SER A 435 11.89 15.68 -12.38
CA SER A 435 11.22 15.05 -13.51
C SER A 435 11.88 13.72 -13.80
N MET A 436 11.13 12.79 -14.34
CA MET A 436 11.63 11.50 -14.76
C MET A 436 11.18 11.20 -16.18
N GLU A 437 11.97 10.42 -16.88
CA GLU A 437 11.61 9.88 -18.17
C GLU A 437 10.79 8.59 -18.01
N ALA A 438 9.80 8.44 -18.86
CA ALA A 438 8.92 7.29 -18.89
C ALA A 438 8.53 6.97 -20.33
N THR A 439 8.04 5.76 -20.57
CA THR A 439 7.55 5.33 -21.89
C THR A 439 6.06 5.02 -21.79
N MET A 440 5.23 5.70 -22.59
CA MET A 440 3.81 5.36 -22.72
C MET A 440 3.65 4.02 -23.41
N ASN A 441 2.73 3.18 -22.91
CA ASN A 441 2.43 1.86 -23.46
C ASN A 441 1.05 1.80 -24.10
N ASP A 442 0.06 2.45 -23.49
CA ASP A 442 -1.29 2.54 -24.02
C ASP A 442 -2.00 3.81 -23.56
N ILE A 443 -2.99 4.23 -24.35
CA ILE A 443 -3.85 5.38 -24.07
C ILE A 443 -5.32 5.02 -24.26
N SER A 444 -6.18 5.67 -23.49
CA SER A 444 -7.64 5.60 -23.61
C SER A 444 -8.25 6.99 -23.46
N LEU A 445 -9.57 7.11 -23.63
CA LEU A 445 -10.26 8.40 -23.50
C LEU A 445 -10.03 9.06 -22.13
N GLN A 446 -9.92 8.26 -21.04
CA GLN A 446 -9.85 8.77 -19.67
C GLN A 446 -8.46 8.66 -19.04
N GLY A 447 -7.52 8.02 -19.68
CA GLY A 447 -6.22 7.82 -19.07
C GLY A 447 -5.22 7.10 -19.95
N LEU A 448 -4.01 6.98 -19.45
CA LEU A 448 -2.91 6.29 -20.11
C LEU A 448 -2.16 5.37 -19.15
N ARG A 449 -1.35 4.49 -19.71
CA ARG A 449 -0.40 3.66 -18.97
C ARG A 449 1.00 3.91 -19.50
N PHE A 450 1.93 4.08 -18.58
CA PHE A 450 3.34 4.23 -18.88
C PHE A 450 4.22 3.36 -17.99
N GLN A 451 5.45 3.20 -18.40
CA GLN A 451 6.46 2.41 -17.69
C GLN A 451 7.64 3.30 -17.34
N ILE A 452 8.17 3.10 -16.14
CA ILE A 452 9.34 3.78 -15.60
C ILE A 452 10.40 2.72 -15.31
N ALA A 453 11.62 2.97 -15.77
CA ALA A 453 12.74 2.08 -15.52
C ALA A 453 13.11 1.99 -14.03
N ALA A 454 13.55 0.83 -13.59
CA ALA A 454 13.86 0.51 -12.19
C ALA A 454 14.91 1.44 -11.54
N ASN A 455 15.82 2.01 -12.35
CA ASN A 455 16.85 2.94 -11.90
C ASN A 455 16.35 4.39 -11.73
N ASN A 456 15.10 4.68 -12.03
CA ASN A 456 14.54 6.00 -11.94
C ASN A 456 14.04 6.29 -10.51
N GLN A 457 14.68 7.24 -9.82
CA GLN A 457 14.52 7.52 -8.38
C GLN A 457 13.25 8.31 -8.02
N ALA A 458 12.19 8.22 -8.79
CA ALA A 458 10.98 8.96 -8.46
C ALA A 458 10.11 8.26 -7.42
N LEU A 459 9.72 9.02 -6.42
CA LEU A 459 8.86 8.55 -5.33
C LEU A 459 7.39 8.66 -5.73
N LEU A 460 6.74 7.54 -6.03
CA LEU A 460 5.35 7.45 -6.45
C LEU A 460 4.50 6.66 -5.46
N ASN A 461 3.25 7.10 -5.28
CA ASN A 461 2.22 6.35 -4.58
C ASN A 461 0.91 6.36 -5.39
N ALA A 462 0.08 5.36 -5.19
CA ALA A 462 -1.29 5.40 -5.69
C ALA A 462 -2.02 6.65 -5.15
N ASN A 463 -2.85 7.26 -6.00
CA ASN A 463 -3.57 8.51 -5.74
C ASN A 463 -2.67 9.76 -5.59
N ASP A 464 -1.40 9.72 -6.02
CA ASP A 464 -0.59 10.92 -6.16
C ASP A 464 -0.97 11.68 -7.43
N LEU A 465 -0.87 13.02 -7.33
CA LEU A 465 -0.98 13.93 -8.45
C LEU A 465 0.34 13.95 -9.21
N ILE A 466 0.28 13.89 -10.53
CA ILE A 466 1.45 14.00 -11.40
C ILE A 466 1.17 14.89 -12.60
N GLY A 467 2.23 15.50 -13.12
CA GLY A 467 2.22 16.13 -14.44
C GLY A 467 2.80 15.17 -15.47
N ILE A 468 2.23 15.14 -16.65
CA ILE A 468 2.70 14.33 -17.78
C ILE A 468 2.85 15.23 -18.99
N GLN A 469 3.98 15.11 -19.69
CA GLN A 469 4.27 15.86 -20.90
C GLN A 469 4.89 14.94 -21.94
N THR A 470 4.32 14.91 -23.14
CA THR A 470 4.97 14.34 -24.34
C THR A 470 6.02 15.31 -24.88
N LYS A 471 6.91 14.86 -25.76
CA LYS A 471 7.98 15.72 -26.35
C LYS A 471 7.44 17.01 -26.96
N THR A 472 6.30 16.96 -27.60
CA THR A 472 5.71 18.08 -28.35
C THR A 472 4.43 18.63 -27.74
N GLY A 473 3.88 17.93 -26.75
CA GLY A 473 2.58 18.22 -26.16
C GLY A 473 2.61 19.21 -25.00
N PRO A 474 1.43 19.69 -24.59
CA PRO A 474 1.28 20.46 -23.37
C PRO A 474 1.49 19.59 -22.13
N LEU A 475 1.90 20.22 -21.02
CA LEU A 475 1.86 19.57 -19.72
C LEU A 475 0.39 19.29 -19.35
N GLN A 476 0.08 18.08 -19.03
CA GLN A 476 -1.24 17.61 -18.62
C GLN A 476 -1.17 17.12 -17.18
N LEU A 477 -2.28 17.21 -16.46
CA LEU A 477 -2.40 16.77 -15.08
C LEU A 477 -3.09 15.42 -15.01
N ALA A 478 -2.57 14.53 -14.18
CA ALA A 478 -3.11 13.20 -13.99
C ALA A 478 -3.03 12.74 -12.54
N ILE A 479 -3.83 11.73 -12.20
CA ILE A 479 -3.80 11.06 -10.90
C ILE A 479 -3.41 9.61 -11.11
N ILE A 480 -2.46 9.13 -10.31
CA ILE A 480 -2.05 7.72 -10.32
C ILE A 480 -3.20 6.87 -9.77
N ARG A 481 -3.75 5.98 -10.59
CA ARG A 481 -4.83 5.07 -10.20
C ARG A 481 -4.38 3.64 -9.96
N ARG A 482 -3.20 3.27 -10.45
CA ARG A 482 -2.64 1.93 -10.29
C ARG A 482 -1.13 1.95 -10.48
N ILE A 483 -0.44 1.18 -9.66
CA ILE A 483 0.99 0.93 -9.78
C ILE A 483 1.20 -0.58 -9.80
N ASN A 484 2.04 -1.11 -10.71
CA ASN A 484 2.49 -2.48 -10.71
C ASN A 484 4.00 -2.52 -10.87
N LYS A 485 4.68 -3.26 -10.00
CA LYS A 485 6.07 -3.61 -10.19
C LYS A 485 6.16 -4.82 -11.12
N LEU A 486 6.97 -4.71 -12.16
CA LEU A 486 7.20 -5.76 -13.14
C LEU A 486 8.35 -6.68 -12.70
N GLU A 487 8.54 -7.80 -13.38
CA GLU A 487 9.55 -8.79 -13.04
C GLU A 487 10.99 -8.28 -13.24
N ASP A 488 11.21 -7.44 -14.24
CA ASP A 488 12.48 -6.74 -14.53
C ASP A 488 12.80 -5.62 -13.52
N GLY A 489 11.89 -5.34 -12.60
CA GLY A 489 11.99 -4.29 -11.61
C GLY A 489 11.40 -2.96 -12.04
N ASP A 490 11.04 -2.79 -13.30
CA ASP A 490 10.35 -1.63 -13.83
C ASP A 490 8.98 -1.43 -13.18
N ILE A 491 8.46 -0.21 -13.25
CA ILE A 491 7.17 0.15 -12.65
C ILE A 491 6.19 0.53 -13.76
N SER A 492 5.10 -0.19 -13.87
CA SER A 492 3.97 0.15 -14.75
C SER A 492 2.95 0.97 -13.97
N VAL A 493 2.64 2.18 -14.47
CA VAL A 493 1.75 3.15 -13.83
C VAL A 493 0.54 3.40 -14.72
N GLY A 494 -0.65 3.18 -14.19
CA GLY A 494 -1.90 3.55 -14.84
C GLY A 494 -2.46 4.83 -14.22
N VAL A 495 -2.76 5.83 -15.05
CA VAL A 495 -3.24 7.13 -14.60
C VAL A 495 -4.59 7.48 -15.21
N GLU A 496 -5.32 8.32 -14.51
CA GLU A 496 -6.51 9.02 -14.98
C GLU A 496 -6.14 10.46 -15.30
N MET A 497 -6.41 10.88 -16.55
CA MET A 497 -6.17 12.23 -16.99
C MET A 497 -7.23 13.18 -16.44
N MET A 498 -6.78 14.36 -16.03
CA MET A 498 -7.65 15.46 -15.59
C MET A 498 -7.90 16.43 -16.75
N SER A 499 -8.31 17.66 -16.45
CA SER A 499 -8.52 18.67 -17.47
C SER A 499 -7.20 19.05 -18.18
N PRO A 500 -7.20 19.21 -19.51
CA PRO A 500 -6.02 19.69 -20.25
C PRO A 500 -5.74 21.18 -20.02
N ASN A 501 -6.70 21.96 -19.53
CA ASN A 501 -6.61 23.41 -19.38
C ASN A 501 -6.15 23.78 -17.97
N LEU A 502 -4.83 23.82 -17.77
CA LEU A 502 -4.20 24.10 -16.48
C LEU A 502 -3.77 25.55 -16.38
N LYS A 503 -4.08 26.22 -15.28
CA LYS A 503 -3.54 27.54 -14.94
C LYS A 503 -3.00 27.54 -13.51
N ILE A 504 -1.81 28.13 -13.34
CA ILE A 504 -1.31 28.39 -11.98
C ILE A 504 -2.15 29.51 -11.39
N ALA A 505 -2.55 29.31 -10.15
CA ALA A 505 -3.26 30.32 -9.37
C ALA A 505 -2.65 30.45 -7.98
N ASN A 506 -2.86 31.61 -7.37
CA ASN A 506 -2.65 31.82 -5.95
C ASN A 506 -4.01 32.03 -5.32
N ILE A 507 -4.26 31.29 -4.23
CA ILE A 507 -5.49 31.41 -3.47
C ILE A 507 -5.26 32.13 -2.16
N LYS A 508 -6.18 33.04 -1.80
CA LYS A 508 -6.27 33.69 -0.49
C LYS A 508 -7.68 33.46 0.06
N PHE A 509 -7.76 33.10 1.33
CA PHE A 509 -9.06 32.97 2.00
C PHE A 509 -9.60 34.35 2.39
N HIS A 510 -10.87 34.63 2.10
CA HIS A 510 -11.47 35.95 2.24
C HIS A 510 -11.37 36.50 3.67
N ASN A 511 -11.45 35.66 4.68
CA ASN A 511 -11.52 36.06 6.09
C ASN A 511 -10.27 35.76 6.92
N LYS A 512 -9.11 35.51 6.31
CA LYS A 512 -7.90 35.14 7.04
C LYS A 512 -6.69 35.90 6.53
N GLU A 513 -5.91 36.44 7.45
CA GLU A 513 -4.58 37.03 7.19
C GLU A 513 -3.52 35.97 6.87
N LEU A 514 -3.90 34.89 6.19
CA LEU A 514 -2.97 33.86 5.78
C LEU A 514 -2.30 34.26 4.45
N PRO A 515 -1.00 33.94 4.29
CA PRO A 515 -0.31 34.20 3.03
C PRO A 515 -0.98 33.42 1.88
N PRO A 516 -0.97 33.98 0.65
CA PRO A 516 -1.48 33.28 -0.52
C PRO A 516 -0.80 31.93 -0.70
N LYS A 517 -1.57 30.91 -1.08
CA LYS A 517 -1.05 29.56 -1.32
C LYS A 517 -1.14 29.23 -2.83
N PRO A 518 -0.15 28.51 -3.40
CA PRO A 518 -0.23 28.06 -4.76
C PRO A 518 -1.36 27.04 -4.94
N ALA A 519 -2.01 27.10 -6.10
CA ALA A 519 -3.06 26.20 -6.50
C ALA A 519 -3.00 25.96 -8.02
N ILE A 520 -3.62 24.89 -8.49
CA ILE A 520 -3.82 24.61 -9.91
C ILE A 520 -5.30 24.82 -10.20
N PHE A 521 -5.60 25.80 -11.02
CA PHE A 521 -6.95 26.04 -11.52
C PHE A 521 -7.16 25.24 -12.79
N LEU A 522 -8.22 24.45 -12.82
CA LEU A 522 -8.66 23.67 -13.97
C LEU A 522 -9.90 24.33 -14.54
N GLN A 523 -9.74 24.91 -15.73
CA GLN A 523 -10.86 25.54 -16.42
C GLN A 523 -11.86 24.47 -16.87
N GLY A 524 -13.12 24.69 -16.58
CA GLY A 524 -14.20 23.81 -16.97
C GLY A 524 -14.37 23.71 -18.48
N ILE A 525 -15.03 22.65 -18.92
CA ILE A 525 -15.35 22.40 -20.31
C ILE A 525 -16.89 22.37 -20.44
N PRO A 526 -17.53 23.48 -20.85
CA PRO A 526 -18.99 23.58 -20.89
C PRO A 526 -19.65 22.52 -21.78
N SER A 527 -19.01 22.13 -22.88
CA SER A 527 -19.55 21.16 -23.85
C SER A 527 -19.78 19.75 -23.25
N ILE A 528 -19.10 19.43 -22.15
CA ILE A 528 -19.24 18.16 -21.41
C ILE A 528 -19.74 18.37 -19.98
N HIS A 529 -20.29 19.53 -19.70
CA HIS A 529 -20.78 19.92 -18.36
C HIS A 529 -19.73 19.78 -17.24
N GLN A 530 -18.46 19.92 -17.55
CA GLN A 530 -17.38 19.92 -16.58
C GLN A 530 -17.23 21.32 -15.98
N PRO A 531 -17.45 21.50 -14.65
CA PRO A 531 -17.33 22.81 -14.01
C PRO A 531 -15.87 23.20 -13.82
N ASP A 532 -15.64 24.49 -13.57
CA ASP A 532 -14.37 24.98 -13.06
C ASP A 532 -14.01 24.27 -11.75
N SER A 533 -12.74 23.96 -11.59
CA SER A 533 -12.28 23.29 -10.38
C SER A 533 -10.87 23.76 -9.97
N ILE A 534 -10.53 23.50 -8.72
CA ILE A 534 -9.25 23.91 -8.16
C ILE A 534 -8.61 22.78 -7.36
N ILE A 535 -7.31 22.59 -7.58
CA ILE A 535 -6.49 21.68 -6.78
C ILE A 535 -5.59 22.51 -5.88
N THR A 536 -5.67 22.20 -4.59
CA THR A 536 -4.90 22.89 -3.55
C THR A 536 -4.07 21.90 -2.75
N PRO A 537 -2.91 22.28 -2.20
CA PRO A 537 -2.28 21.48 -1.17
C PRO A 537 -3.26 21.32 0.01
N LEU A 538 -3.01 20.36 0.90
CA LEU A 538 -3.85 20.15 2.08
C LEU A 538 -4.01 21.46 2.84
N LEU A 539 -5.23 21.96 2.89
CA LEU A 539 -5.57 23.16 3.63
C LEU A 539 -6.05 22.75 5.02
N LEU A 540 -5.38 23.26 6.04
CA LEU A 540 -5.62 22.93 7.45
C LEU A 540 -7.01 23.31 8.00
N ASN A 541 -7.87 23.97 7.22
CA ASN A 541 -9.21 24.38 7.67
C ASN A 541 -10.25 24.36 6.55
N ASN A 542 -11.12 23.38 6.57
CA ASN A 542 -12.29 23.25 5.67
C ASN A 542 -13.41 24.27 5.95
N THR A 543 -13.18 25.33 6.73
CA THR A 543 -14.21 26.31 7.10
C THR A 543 -14.33 27.47 6.12
N ALA A 544 -13.42 27.61 5.17
CA ALA A 544 -13.50 28.69 4.19
C ALA A 544 -14.46 28.32 3.06
N LYS A 545 -15.58 29.05 2.97
CA LYS A 545 -16.57 28.87 1.90
C LYS A 545 -16.20 29.65 0.63
N SER A 546 -15.38 30.71 0.74
CA SER A 546 -15.03 31.61 -0.36
C SER A 546 -13.53 31.83 -0.42
N ILE A 547 -12.97 31.90 -1.63
CA ILE A 547 -11.56 32.11 -1.92
C ILE A 547 -11.40 33.20 -2.97
N ILE A 548 -10.36 34.02 -2.81
CA ILE A 548 -9.89 34.92 -3.84
C ILE A 548 -8.83 34.17 -4.64
N LEU A 549 -9.07 34.01 -5.93
CA LEU A 549 -8.18 33.30 -6.86
C LEU A 549 -7.53 34.31 -7.80
N LYS A 550 -6.19 34.39 -7.74
CA LYS A 550 -5.37 35.22 -8.61
C LYS A 550 -4.61 34.34 -9.59
N THR A 551 -4.93 34.47 -10.88
CA THR A 551 -4.11 33.95 -11.98
C THR A 551 -3.21 35.06 -12.52
N LYS A 552 -2.44 34.80 -13.59
CA LYS A 552 -1.63 35.82 -14.26
C LYS A 552 -2.48 37.00 -14.74
N ASP A 553 -3.68 36.71 -15.24
CA ASP A 553 -4.49 37.65 -16.01
C ASP A 553 -5.77 38.09 -15.26
N THR A 554 -6.16 37.37 -14.19
CA THR A 554 -7.46 37.60 -13.52
C THR A 554 -7.36 37.50 -12.00
N LEU A 555 -8.19 38.30 -11.35
CA LEU A 555 -8.47 38.24 -9.91
C LEU A 555 -9.98 38.09 -9.74
N ASN A 556 -10.44 36.94 -9.30
CA ASN A 556 -11.85 36.64 -9.13
C ASN A 556 -12.10 35.99 -7.76
N THR A 557 -13.32 36.18 -7.25
CA THR A 557 -13.78 35.45 -6.05
C THR A 557 -14.59 34.24 -6.48
N TYR A 558 -14.30 33.12 -5.85
CA TYR A 558 -14.97 31.85 -6.08
C TYR A 558 -15.46 31.27 -4.76
N ARG A 559 -16.62 30.65 -4.80
CA ARG A 559 -17.12 29.81 -3.72
C ARG A 559 -16.65 28.37 -3.96
N LEU A 560 -16.11 27.74 -2.92
CA LEU A 560 -15.85 26.29 -2.93
C LEU A 560 -17.21 25.57 -2.83
N ASP A 561 -17.52 24.73 -3.82
CA ASP A 561 -18.82 24.06 -3.93
C ASP A 561 -18.72 22.61 -3.41
N LYS A 562 -18.23 21.70 -4.22
CA LYS A 562 -18.13 20.28 -3.87
C LYS A 562 -16.68 19.80 -3.81
N ILE A 563 -16.40 18.93 -2.87
CA ILE A 563 -15.14 18.18 -2.86
C ILE A 563 -15.27 17.05 -3.89
N ILE A 564 -14.48 17.13 -4.97
CA ILE A 564 -14.37 16.06 -5.97
C ILE A 564 -13.49 14.95 -5.41
N GLU A 565 -12.34 15.35 -4.86
CA GLU A 565 -11.35 14.42 -4.35
C GLU A 565 -10.56 15.05 -3.20
N THR A 566 -10.36 14.29 -2.14
CA THR A 566 -9.45 14.64 -1.06
C THR A 566 -8.58 13.43 -0.74
N ASN A 567 -7.30 13.64 -0.52
CA ASN A 567 -6.38 12.62 -0.06
C ASN A 567 -5.31 13.26 0.84
N GLN A 568 -4.29 12.51 1.21
CA GLN A 568 -3.22 12.98 2.10
C GLN A 568 -2.25 13.99 1.44
N VAL A 569 -2.44 14.35 0.18
CA VAL A 569 -1.51 15.20 -0.58
C VAL A 569 -2.19 16.49 -1.06
N PHE A 570 -3.42 16.40 -1.55
CA PHE A 570 -4.15 17.52 -2.13
C PHE A 570 -5.65 17.42 -1.89
N ASN A 571 -6.32 18.56 -2.05
CA ASN A 571 -7.78 18.64 -2.15
C ASN A 571 -8.16 19.16 -3.54
N HIS A 572 -9.19 18.58 -4.14
CA HIS A 572 -9.77 18.97 -5.41
C HIS A 572 -11.22 19.38 -5.19
N TYR A 573 -11.57 20.63 -5.51
CA TYR A 573 -12.91 21.21 -5.33
C TYR A 573 -13.47 21.67 -6.67
N THR A 574 -14.78 21.53 -6.86
CA THR A 574 -15.49 22.37 -7.82
C THR A 574 -15.62 23.77 -7.26
N VAL A 575 -15.57 24.76 -8.14
CA VAL A 575 -15.69 26.19 -7.75
C VAL A 575 -16.74 26.88 -8.59
N LEU A 576 -17.47 27.79 -7.96
CA LEU A 576 -18.48 28.65 -8.59
C LEU A 576 -18.00 30.08 -8.49
N LYS A 577 -17.98 30.80 -9.60
CA LYS A 577 -17.63 32.21 -9.62
C LYS A 577 -18.72 33.02 -8.94
N GLU A 578 -18.37 33.88 -7.99
CA GLU A 578 -19.39 34.65 -7.21
C GLU A 578 -20.21 35.60 -8.08
N SER A 579 -19.61 36.18 -9.15
CA SER A 579 -20.35 36.99 -10.12
C SER A 579 -21.51 36.24 -10.80
N ASP A 580 -21.42 34.91 -10.92
CA ASP A 580 -22.43 34.10 -11.61
C ASP A 580 -23.57 33.66 -10.67
N LEU A 581 -23.37 33.83 -9.35
CA LEU A 581 -24.35 33.50 -8.33
C LEU A 581 -25.38 34.61 -8.12
N ASP A 582 -25.05 35.87 -8.44
CA ASP A 582 -25.93 37.01 -8.27
C ASP A 582 -27.00 37.13 -9.38
N TYR A 583 -26.78 36.50 -10.55
CA TYR A 583 -27.75 36.49 -11.65
C TYR A 583 -28.88 35.46 -11.49
N GLY A 584 -28.83 34.58 -10.53
CA GLY A 584 -29.86 33.57 -10.25
C GLY A 584 -30.93 33.98 -9.24
N LYS A 585 -30.90 35.23 -8.76
CA LYS A 585 -31.85 35.78 -7.75
C LYS A 585 -32.79 36.88 -8.29
N GLN A 586 -32.91 37.01 -9.62
CA GLN A 586 -33.93 37.84 -10.24
C GLN A 586 -35.13 37.03 -10.75
#